data_e7a29628c6f6f23e5f338fe24629d830
#
_entry.id   e7a29628c6f6f23e5f338fe24629d830
#
_cell.length_a   1.000
_cell.length_b   1.000
_cell.length_c   1.000
_cell.angle_alpha   90.00
_cell.angle_beta   90.00
_cell.angle_gamma   90.00
#
_symmetry.space_group_name_H-M   'P 1'
#
loop_
_entity.id
_entity.type
_entity.pdbx_description
1 polymer ?
#
loop_
_entity_poly.entity_id
_entity_poly.type
_entity_poly.pdbx_seq_one_letter_code
_entity_poly.pdbx_strand_id
1 'polypeptide(L)'
;EGAEAEIANFLHVDKAKVAELTGDFSFEITEITRHKNAELNQELFDKVFGENVVTSEEEFKEKIKEALAEQFTPQSDYKFLLDAREVLVQKAGELKFADDILKRWLLLASEKNTAEKIESEFSNILSDLTYQLIKESLIKENNLKLEDADIEGFAKRVAKAQFAQYGMLSIPEDVLDN
;
A
#
# COMPACT_ATOMS: atom_id res chain seq x y z
N GLU A 1 28.80 26.14 -4.87
CA GLU A 1 27.81 25.81 -3.80
C GLU A 1 27.65 24.28 -3.62
N GLY A 2 27.68 23.45 -4.66
CA GLY A 2 27.61 21.99 -4.54
C GLY A 2 28.84 21.39 -3.85
N ALA A 3 30.02 21.81 -4.24
CA ALA A 3 31.27 21.29 -3.69
C ALA A 3 31.45 21.56 -2.19
N GLU A 4 30.98 22.70 -1.68
CA GLU A 4 31.03 23.02 -0.25
C GLU A 4 30.16 22.11 0.60
N ALA A 5 28.96 21.77 0.12
CA ALA A 5 28.07 20.84 0.81
C ALA A 5 28.62 19.42 0.82
N GLU A 6 29.26 18.99 -0.26
CA GLU A 6 29.92 17.67 -0.35
C GLU A 6 31.13 17.59 0.59
N ILE A 7 31.95 18.66 0.63
CA ILE A 7 33.09 18.74 1.55
C ILE A 7 32.63 18.75 3.01
N ALA A 8 31.59 19.53 3.34
CA ALA A 8 31.02 19.58 4.67
C ALA A 8 30.52 18.21 5.14
N ASN A 9 29.80 17.50 4.29
CA ASN A 9 29.33 16.15 4.58
C ASN A 9 30.47 15.14 4.73
N PHE A 10 31.46 15.22 3.87
CA PHE A 10 32.58 14.28 3.89
C PHE A 10 33.44 14.43 5.13
N LEU A 11 33.68 15.68 5.55
CA LEU A 11 34.51 15.98 6.72
C LEU A 11 33.72 16.02 8.04
N HIS A 12 32.38 15.83 7.99
CA HIS A 12 31.49 15.97 9.14
C HIS A 12 31.62 17.32 9.87
N VAL A 13 31.78 18.40 9.11
CA VAL A 13 31.87 19.76 9.62
C VAL A 13 30.67 20.60 9.17
N ASP A 14 30.43 21.71 9.87
CA ASP A 14 29.40 22.67 9.45
C ASP A 14 29.79 23.30 8.11
N LYS A 15 28.82 23.47 7.19
CA LYS A 15 29.02 24.09 5.88
C LYS A 15 29.69 25.48 5.99
N ALA A 16 29.34 26.24 7.02
CA ALA A 16 29.91 27.56 7.26
C ALA A 16 31.41 27.53 7.56
N LYS A 17 31.93 26.39 8.06
CA LYS A 17 33.35 26.22 8.38
C LYS A 17 34.19 25.72 7.18
N VAL A 18 33.55 25.27 6.11
CA VAL A 18 34.27 24.80 4.92
C VAL A 18 35.12 25.88 4.28
N ALA A 19 34.62 27.13 4.28
CA ALA A 19 35.38 28.27 3.74
C ALA A 19 36.63 28.64 4.54
N GLU A 20 36.77 28.18 5.79
CA GLU A 20 37.92 28.41 6.66
C GLU A 20 39.00 27.33 6.48
N LEU A 21 38.68 26.24 5.76
CA LEU A 21 39.61 25.13 5.53
C LEU A 21 40.58 25.50 4.40
N THR A 22 41.84 25.77 4.77
CA THR A 22 42.88 26.22 3.84
C THR A 22 43.95 25.18 3.58
N GLY A 23 43.79 23.96 4.06
CA GLY A 23 44.78 22.89 3.94
C GLY A 23 44.49 21.92 2.80
N ASP A 24 45.53 21.19 2.37
CA ASP A 24 45.39 20.04 1.48
C ASP A 24 44.89 18.82 2.25
N PHE A 25 44.07 17.99 1.61
CA PHE A 25 43.52 16.76 2.19
C PHE A 25 44.11 15.56 1.48
N SER A 26 44.57 14.57 2.23
CA SER A 26 44.99 13.26 1.71
C SER A 26 43.89 12.21 2.00
N PHE A 27 43.61 11.39 1.02
CA PHE A 27 42.61 10.33 1.14
C PHE A 27 43.29 8.99 0.90
N GLU A 28 43.01 8.02 1.77
CA GLU A 28 43.41 6.65 1.62
C GLU A 28 42.13 5.81 1.35
N ILE A 29 42.13 5.06 0.26
CA ILE A 29 41.08 4.11 -0.04
C ILE A 29 41.29 2.87 0.82
N THR A 30 40.50 2.71 1.87
CA THR A 30 40.63 1.59 2.81
C THR A 30 39.83 0.36 2.36
N GLU A 31 38.76 0.57 1.61
CA GLU A 31 37.91 -0.52 1.14
C GLU A 31 37.22 -0.15 -0.19
N ILE A 32 37.14 -1.10 -1.08
CA ILE A 32 36.36 -1.00 -2.33
C ILE A 32 35.32 -2.10 -2.33
N THR A 33 34.04 -1.71 -2.22
CA THR A 33 32.92 -2.63 -2.32
C THR A 33 32.36 -2.62 -3.73
N ARG A 34 32.05 -3.79 -4.26
CA ARG A 34 31.37 -3.94 -5.56
C ARG A 34 30.10 -4.73 -5.40
N HIS A 35 29.02 -4.21 -5.92
CA HIS A 35 27.78 -4.97 -6.05
C HIS A 35 27.94 -5.97 -7.21
N LYS A 36 27.81 -7.27 -6.90
CA LYS A 36 27.78 -8.37 -7.87
C LYS A 36 26.49 -9.16 -7.62
N ASN A 37 25.80 -9.55 -8.69
CA ASN A 37 24.65 -10.44 -8.56
C ASN A 37 25.14 -11.77 -7.92
N ALA A 38 24.33 -12.29 -7.00
CA ALA A 38 24.56 -13.58 -6.39
C ALA A 38 24.45 -14.71 -7.44
N GLU A 39 25.21 -15.77 -7.24
CA GLU A 39 25.11 -16.99 -8.04
C GLU A 39 23.87 -17.78 -7.56
N LEU A 40 23.18 -18.42 -8.49
CA LEU A 40 22.05 -19.30 -8.17
C LEU A 40 22.59 -20.62 -7.61
N ASN A 41 22.86 -20.64 -6.32
CA ASN A 41 23.42 -21.76 -5.59
C ASN A 41 22.70 -21.97 -4.26
N GLN A 42 23.03 -23.06 -3.54
CA GLN A 42 22.39 -23.38 -2.28
C GLN A 42 22.56 -22.28 -1.23
N GLU A 43 23.68 -21.57 -1.20
CA GLU A 43 23.90 -20.47 -0.26
C GLU A 43 22.90 -19.33 -0.44
N LEU A 44 22.58 -18.99 -1.70
CA LEU A 44 21.54 -18.00 -1.99
C LEU A 44 20.15 -18.51 -1.61
N PHE A 45 19.86 -19.77 -1.91
CA PHE A 45 18.56 -20.37 -1.60
C PHE A 45 18.31 -20.38 -0.09
N ASP A 46 19.30 -20.78 0.69
CA ASP A 46 19.23 -20.80 2.15
C ASP A 46 19.10 -19.40 2.76
N LYS A 47 19.77 -18.40 2.18
CA LYS A 47 19.62 -17.01 2.63
C LYS A 47 18.23 -16.41 2.39
N VAL A 48 17.58 -16.83 1.31
CA VAL A 48 16.27 -16.27 0.90
C VAL A 48 15.12 -17.00 1.57
N PHE A 49 15.16 -18.32 1.62
CA PHE A 49 14.03 -19.14 2.07
C PHE A 49 14.30 -19.93 3.35
N GLY A 50 15.53 -19.93 3.86
CA GLY A 50 15.96 -20.75 4.99
C GLY A 50 16.67 -22.03 4.57
N GLU A 51 17.45 -22.60 5.51
CA GLU A 51 18.30 -23.76 5.25
C GLU A 51 17.52 -24.98 4.73
N ASN A 52 17.93 -25.49 3.59
CA ASN A 52 17.37 -26.68 2.94
C ASN A 52 15.86 -26.64 2.61
N VAL A 53 15.25 -25.44 2.59
CA VAL A 53 13.83 -25.28 2.18
C VAL A 53 13.70 -25.40 0.66
N VAL A 54 14.74 -25.00 -0.08
CA VAL A 54 14.81 -25.06 -1.53
C VAL A 54 16.15 -25.69 -1.91
N THR A 55 16.12 -26.70 -2.77
CA THR A 55 17.29 -27.49 -3.11
C THR A 55 17.66 -27.46 -4.59
N SER A 56 16.83 -26.85 -5.43
CA SER A 56 17.07 -26.70 -6.86
C SER A 56 16.74 -25.30 -7.38
N GLU A 57 17.32 -24.96 -8.52
CA GLU A 57 17.04 -23.68 -9.19
C GLU A 57 15.57 -23.61 -9.65
N GLU A 58 14.98 -24.71 -10.06
CA GLU A 58 13.58 -24.80 -10.45
C GLU A 58 12.65 -24.50 -9.27
N GLU A 59 12.90 -25.13 -8.12
CA GLU A 59 12.14 -24.86 -6.89
C GLU A 59 12.33 -23.42 -6.43
N PHE A 60 13.53 -22.88 -6.54
CA PHE A 60 13.80 -21.49 -6.19
C PHE A 60 12.97 -20.51 -7.03
N LYS A 61 12.94 -20.73 -8.35
CA LYS A 61 12.13 -19.89 -9.25
C LYS A 61 10.62 -20.02 -8.97
N GLU A 62 10.14 -21.22 -8.69
CA GLU A 62 8.72 -21.42 -8.38
C GLU A 62 8.34 -20.76 -7.04
N LYS A 63 9.16 -20.89 -6.01
CA LYS A 63 8.98 -20.20 -4.73
C LYS A 63 8.99 -18.68 -4.86
N ILE A 64 9.88 -18.12 -5.67
CA ILE A 64 9.86 -16.67 -5.96
C ILE A 64 8.57 -16.27 -6.65
N LYS A 65 8.13 -17.06 -7.64
CA LYS A 65 6.88 -16.79 -8.36
C LYS A 65 5.67 -16.84 -7.43
N GLU A 66 5.60 -17.84 -6.52
CA GLU A 66 4.57 -17.91 -5.48
C GLU A 66 4.61 -16.67 -4.57
N ALA A 67 5.79 -16.32 -4.05
CA ALA A 67 5.95 -15.15 -3.18
C ALA A 67 5.57 -13.83 -3.87
N LEU A 68 5.92 -13.68 -5.15
CA LEU A 68 5.52 -12.52 -5.95
C LEU A 68 3.99 -12.50 -6.19
N ALA A 69 3.38 -13.65 -6.48
CA ALA A 69 1.94 -13.76 -6.64
C ALA A 69 1.21 -13.36 -5.36
N GLU A 70 1.66 -13.85 -4.19
CA GLU A 70 1.13 -13.47 -2.89
C GLU A 70 1.31 -11.96 -2.63
N GLN A 71 2.48 -11.41 -2.94
CA GLN A 71 2.77 -9.98 -2.78
C GLN A 71 1.85 -9.08 -3.61
N PHE A 72 1.51 -9.51 -4.84
CA PHE A 72 0.66 -8.74 -5.75
C PHE A 72 -0.84 -9.00 -5.57
N THR A 73 -1.24 -10.04 -4.87
CA THR A 73 -2.64 -10.37 -4.63
C THR A 73 -3.43 -9.20 -4.04
N PRO A 74 -2.98 -8.50 -2.96
CA PRO A 74 -3.73 -7.37 -2.41
C PRO A 74 -3.93 -6.22 -3.41
N GLN A 75 -2.96 -5.98 -4.28
CA GLN A 75 -3.05 -4.94 -5.31
C GLN A 75 -4.07 -5.34 -6.40
N SER A 76 -4.05 -6.61 -6.80
CA SER A 76 -5.01 -7.17 -7.75
C SER A 76 -6.44 -7.14 -7.21
N ASP A 77 -6.63 -7.51 -5.94
CA ASP A 77 -7.92 -7.45 -5.27
C ASP A 77 -8.45 -6.02 -5.18
N TYR A 78 -7.58 -5.07 -4.83
CA TYR A 78 -7.96 -3.67 -4.79
C TYR A 78 -8.35 -3.14 -6.17
N LYS A 79 -7.56 -3.46 -7.20
CA LYS A 79 -7.89 -3.09 -8.58
C LYS A 79 -9.21 -3.70 -9.04
N PHE A 80 -9.43 -4.98 -8.71
CA PHE A 80 -10.69 -5.66 -9.00
C PHE A 80 -11.89 -4.95 -8.37
N LEU A 81 -11.79 -4.51 -7.11
CA LEU A 81 -12.86 -3.77 -6.44
C LEU A 81 -13.17 -2.44 -7.13
N LEU A 82 -12.15 -1.72 -7.59
CA LEU A 82 -12.34 -0.46 -8.34
C LEU A 82 -13.03 -0.71 -9.68
N ASP A 83 -12.56 -1.70 -10.44
CA ASP A 83 -13.12 -2.04 -11.75
C ASP A 83 -14.54 -2.58 -11.64
N ALA A 84 -14.78 -3.45 -10.65
CA ALA A 84 -16.12 -3.97 -10.36
C ALA A 84 -17.10 -2.84 -10.02
N ARG A 85 -16.66 -1.86 -9.20
CA ARG A 85 -17.49 -0.69 -8.88
C ARG A 85 -17.86 0.08 -10.14
N GLU A 86 -16.90 0.39 -10.99
CA GLU A 86 -17.14 1.12 -12.24
C GLU A 86 -18.13 0.38 -13.15
N VAL A 87 -17.89 -0.90 -13.39
CA VAL A 87 -18.75 -1.74 -14.25
C VAL A 87 -20.15 -1.87 -13.67
N LEU A 88 -20.30 -2.03 -12.35
CA LEU A 88 -21.60 -2.17 -11.70
C LEU A 88 -22.41 -0.87 -11.76
N VAL A 89 -21.76 0.28 -11.52
CA VAL A 89 -22.43 1.59 -11.64
C VAL A 89 -22.86 1.85 -13.08
N GLN A 90 -22.00 1.54 -14.07
CA GLN A 90 -22.36 1.65 -15.49
C GLN A 90 -23.55 0.75 -15.86
N LYS A 91 -23.58 -0.49 -15.37
CA LYS A 91 -24.68 -1.43 -15.62
C LYS A 91 -26.00 -1.02 -14.97
N ALA A 92 -25.95 -0.37 -13.82
CA ALA A 92 -27.14 0.16 -13.15
C ALA A 92 -27.79 1.29 -13.95
N GLY A 93 -27.01 1.98 -14.78
CA GLY A 93 -27.49 3.12 -15.57
C GLY A 93 -27.80 4.34 -14.70
N GLU A 94 -28.55 5.28 -15.25
CA GLU A 94 -28.94 6.50 -14.53
C GLU A 94 -30.09 6.21 -13.57
N LEU A 95 -29.80 6.26 -12.28
CA LEU A 95 -30.83 6.23 -11.24
C LEU A 95 -31.36 7.65 -11.00
N LYS A 96 -32.66 7.75 -10.80
CA LYS A 96 -33.30 9.04 -10.45
C LYS A 96 -33.38 9.16 -8.93
N PHE A 97 -32.75 10.19 -8.41
CA PHE A 97 -32.75 10.52 -6.99
C PHE A 97 -33.60 11.77 -6.72
N ALA A 98 -34.04 11.95 -5.48
CA ALA A 98 -34.66 13.18 -5.02
C ALA A 98 -33.59 14.20 -4.64
N ASP A 99 -32.91 14.79 -5.62
CA ASP A 99 -31.72 15.60 -5.47
C ASP A 99 -31.89 16.74 -4.47
N ASP A 100 -33.02 17.47 -4.53
CA ASP A 100 -33.28 18.58 -3.61
C ASP A 100 -33.39 18.11 -2.15
N ILE A 101 -33.99 16.95 -1.93
CA ILE A 101 -34.14 16.38 -0.58
C ILE A 101 -32.77 15.92 -0.09
N LEU A 102 -31.99 15.23 -0.93
CA LEU A 102 -30.64 14.80 -0.59
C LEU A 102 -29.71 15.97 -0.26
N LYS A 103 -29.71 17.03 -1.08
CA LYS A 103 -28.91 18.22 -0.81
C LYS A 103 -29.29 18.88 0.52
N ARG A 104 -30.58 19.00 0.80
CA ARG A 104 -31.04 19.56 2.08
C ARG A 104 -30.66 18.66 3.27
N TRP A 105 -30.78 17.34 3.12
CA TRP A 105 -30.37 16.41 4.15
C TRP A 105 -28.86 16.47 4.41
N LEU A 106 -28.02 16.54 3.37
CA LEU A 106 -26.59 16.67 3.48
C LEU A 106 -26.17 17.93 4.22
N LEU A 107 -26.87 19.06 3.98
CA LEU A 107 -26.62 20.30 4.70
C LEU A 107 -26.91 20.19 6.21
N LEU A 108 -27.91 19.42 6.57
CA LEU A 108 -28.31 19.21 7.98
C LEU A 108 -27.45 18.13 8.67
N ALA A 109 -26.86 17.21 7.91
CA ALA A 109 -26.13 16.05 8.45
C ALA A 109 -24.78 16.44 9.09
N SER A 110 -24.18 17.57 8.70
CA SER A 110 -22.93 18.03 9.27
C SER A 110 -22.76 19.54 9.11
N GLU A 111 -22.32 20.21 10.17
CA GLU A 111 -21.98 21.64 10.17
C GLU A 111 -20.83 21.98 9.22
N LYS A 112 -20.01 20.98 8.82
CA LYS A 112 -18.90 21.14 7.87
C LYS A 112 -19.36 21.15 6.42
N ASN A 113 -20.62 20.81 6.15
CA ASN A 113 -21.17 20.79 4.81
C ASN A 113 -21.69 22.17 4.44
N THR A 114 -21.14 22.75 3.37
CA THR A 114 -21.65 24.00 2.78
C THR A 114 -22.37 23.69 1.48
N ALA A 115 -23.27 24.59 1.07
CA ALA A 115 -23.99 24.42 -0.19
C ALA A 115 -23.06 24.32 -1.40
N GLU A 116 -21.99 25.13 -1.42
CA GLU A 116 -20.97 25.13 -2.48
C GLU A 116 -20.22 23.80 -2.55
N LYS A 117 -19.84 23.25 -1.39
CA LYS A 117 -19.14 21.96 -1.31
C LYS A 117 -20.05 20.84 -1.78
N ILE A 118 -21.29 20.80 -1.31
CA ILE A 118 -22.28 19.80 -1.75
C ILE A 118 -22.47 19.87 -3.25
N GLU A 119 -22.65 21.07 -3.83
CA GLU A 119 -22.86 21.23 -5.27
C GLU A 119 -21.66 20.72 -6.08
N SER A 120 -20.45 21.01 -5.65
CA SER A 120 -19.23 20.56 -6.34
C SER A 120 -18.99 19.04 -6.25
N GLU A 121 -19.43 18.39 -5.16
CA GLU A 121 -19.21 16.96 -4.91
C GLU A 121 -20.46 16.11 -5.22
N PHE A 122 -21.58 16.72 -5.58
CA PHE A 122 -22.88 16.03 -5.66
C PHE A 122 -22.89 14.85 -6.63
N SER A 123 -22.23 14.96 -7.78
CA SER A 123 -22.13 13.86 -8.73
C SER A 123 -21.39 12.65 -8.14
N ASN A 124 -20.34 12.88 -7.36
CA ASN A 124 -19.60 11.83 -6.68
C ASN A 124 -20.46 11.17 -5.59
N ILE A 125 -21.19 11.99 -4.83
CA ILE A 125 -22.12 11.51 -3.80
C ILE A 125 -23.21 10.61 -4.43
N LEU A 126 -23.77 11.00 -5.57
CA LEU A 126 -24.75 10.17 -6.27
C LEU A 126 -24.13 8.86 -6.79
N SER A 127 -22.91 8.89 -7.29
CA SER A 127 -22.18 7.69 -7.71
C SER A 127 -21.91 6.76 -6.53
N ASP A 128 -21.52 7.29 -5.38
CA ASP A 128 -21.30 6.52 -4.15
C ASP A 128 -22.63 5.90 -3.64
N LEU A 129 -23.69 6.68 -3.66
CA LEU A 129 -25.03 6.21 -3.27
C LEU A 129 -25.52 5.09 -4.21
N THR A 130 -25.34 5.28 -5.52
CA THR A 130 -25.66 4.26 -6.52
C THR A 130 -24.95 2.95 -6.23
N TYR A 131 -23.64 3.02 -5.99
CA TYR A 131 -22.85 1.83 -5.65
C TYR A 131 -23.27 1.19 -4.34
N GLN A 132 -23.64 1.99 -3.34
CA GLN A 132 -24.17 1.48 -2.07
C GLN A 132 -25.47 0.71 -2.26
N LEU A 133 -26.41 1.25 -3.04
CA LEU A 133 -27.66 0.56 -3.34
C LEU A 133 -27.45 -0.74 -4.13
N ILE A 134 -26.49 -0.75 -5.05
CA ILE A 134 -26.09 -1.98 -5.77
C ILE A 134 -25.56 -3.03 -4.79
N LYS A 135 -24.67 -2.66 -3.88
CA LYS A 135 -24.15 -3.59 -2.86
C LYS A 135 -25.27 -4.16 -2.00
N GLU A 136 -26.18 -3.31 -1.52
CA GLU A 136 -27.33 -3.75 -0.71
C GLU A 136 -28.23 -4.73 -1.48
N SER A 137 -28.47 -4.48 -2.77
CA SER A 137 -29.24 -5.40 -3.62
C SER A 137 -28.52 -6.75 -3.76
N LEU A 138 -27.22 -6.73 -4.06
CA LEU A 138 -26.43 -7.94 -4.20
C LEU A 138 -26.35 -8.76 -2.91
N ILE A 139 -26.17 -8.10 -1.76
CA ILE A 139 -26.18 -8.75 -0.45
C ILE A 139 -27.54 -9.43 -0.20
N LYS A 140 -28.62 -8.72 -0.46
CA LYS A 140 -29.98 -9.23 -0.23
C LYS A 140 -30.32 -10.37 -1.19
N GLU A 141 -30.04 -10.24 -2.48
CA GLU A 141 -30.36 -11.24 -3.49
C GLU A 141 -29.57 -12.55 -3.31
N ASN A 142 -28.32 -12.43 -2.86
CA ASN A 142 -27.45 -13.58 -2.63
C ASN A 142 -27.48 -14.08 -1.17
N ASN A 143 -28.29 -13.48 -0.30
CA ASN A 143 -28.34 -13.81 1.13
C ASN A 143 -26.95 -13.82 1.81
N LEU A 144 -26.09 -12.87 1.43
CA LEU A 144 -24.76 -12.76 2.00
C LEU A 144 -24.86 -12.34 3.47
N LYS A 145 -24.18 -13.08 4.32
CA LYS A 145 -24.04 -12.77 5.74
C LYS A 145 -22.58 -12.57 6.05
N LEU A 146 -22.32 -11.58 6.86
CA LEU A 146 -20.98 -11.36 7.40
C LEU A 146 -20.89 -12.13 8.72
N GLU A 147 -19.94 -13.04 8.79
CA GLU A 147 -19.65 -13.80 10.01
C GLU A 147 -18.48 -13.15 10.77
N ASP A 148 -18.39 -13.39 12.08
CA ASP A 148 -17.29 -12.81 12.90
C ASP A 148 -15.91 -13.22 12.38
N ALA A 149 -15.79 -14.44 11.87
CA ALA A 149 -14.55 -14.94 11.23
C ALA A 149 -14.13 -14.11 10.00
N ASP A 150 -15.09 -13.59 9.21
CA ASP A 150 -14.80 -12.73 8.06
C ASP A 150 -14.24 -11.38 8.50
N ILE A 151 -14.82 -10.82 9.58
CA ILE A 151 -14.38 -9.56 10.18
C ILE A 151 -12.97 -9.70 10.73
N GLU A 152 -12.72 -10.77 11.50
CA GLU A 152 -11.43 -11.06 12.09
C GLU A 152 -10.36 -11.28 11.02
N GLY A 153 -10.66 -12.10 10.00
CA GLY A 153 -9.76 -12.33 8.87
C GLY A 153 -9.42 -11.06 8.10
N PHE A 154 -10.40 -10.15 7.93
CA PHE A 154 -10.16 -8.85 7.31
C PHE A 154 -9.30 -7.94 8.18
N ALA A 155 -9.59 -7.85 9.48
CA ALA A 155 -8.83 -7.04 10.43
C ALA A 155 -7.35 -7.48 10.48
N LYS A 156 -7.09 -8.80 10.53
CA LYS A 156 -5.73 -9.35 10.48
C LYS A 156 -5.00 -8.99 9.19
N ARG A 157 -5.67 -9.02 8.03
CA ARG A 157 -5.05 -8.59 6.75
C ARG A 157 -4.69 -7.11 6.75
N VAL A 158 -5.57 -6.26 7.26
CA VAL A 158 -5.32 -4.82 7.37
C VAL A 158 -4.15 -4.55 8.32
N ALA A 159 -4.14 -5.20 9.48
CA ALA A 159 -3.03 -5.08 10.43
C ALA A 159 -1.70 -5.51 9.82
N LYS A 160 -1.64 -6.68 9.17
CA LYS A 160 -0.43 -7.15 8.46
C LYS A 160 0.06 -6.14 7.42
N ALA A 161 -0.86 -5.56 6.62
CA ALA A 161 -0.51 -4.55 5.62
C ALA A 161 0.06 -3.27 6.24
N GLN A 162 -0.48 -2.83 7.38
CA GLN A 162 0.04 -1.67 8.10
C GLN A 162 1.43 -1.93 8.69
N PHE A 163 1.63 -3.07 9.33
CA PHE A 163 2.94 -3.44 9.87
C PHE A 163 4.01 -3.59 8.78
N ALA A 164 3.64 -4.12 7.62
CA ALA A 164 4.54 -4.24 6.47
C ALA A 164 5.06 -2.86 6.00
N GLN A 165 4.26 -1.79 6.10
CA GLN A 165 4.69 -0.42 5.79
C GLN A 165 5.81 0.07 6.72
N TYR A 166 5.87 -0.47 7.95
CA TYR A 166 6.93 -0.20 8.92
C TYR A 166 8.09 -1.20 8.84
N GLY A 167 8.14 -2.03 7.78
CA GLY A 167 9.21 -3.02 7.57
C GLY A 167 9.07 -4.31 8.37
N MET A 168 7.93 -4.51 9.05
CA MET A 168 7.65 -5.73 9.81
C MET A 168 6.95 -6.74 8.90
N LEU A 169 7.71 -7.58 8.21
CA LEU A 169 7.19 -8.55 7.25
C LEU A 169 6.71 -9.86 7.90
N SER A 170 7.13 -10.13 9.12
CA SER A 170 6.72 -11.33 9.87
C SER A 170 6.19 -10.90 11.24
N ILE A 171 4.89 -11.11 11.45
CA ILE A 171 4.22 -10.77 12.70
C ILE A 171 3.67 -12.06 13.29
N PRO A 172 3.99 -12.37 14.55
CA PRO A 172 3.41 -13.52 15.25
C PRO A 172 1.88 -13.41 15.31
N GLU A 173 1.17 -14.53 15.19
CA GLU A 173 -0.30 -14.54 15.18
C GLU A 173 -0.89 -14.04 16.50
N ASP A 174 -0.25 -14.29 17.62
CA ASP A 174 -0.67 -13.82 18.94
C ASP A 174 -0.67 -12.28 19.07
N VAL A 175 0.16 -11.59 18.27
CA VAL A 175 0.15 -10.12 18.17
C VAL A 175 -1.01 -9.61 17.34
N LEU A 176 -1.48 -10.41 16.37
CA LEU A 176 -2.61 -10.07 15.51
C LEU A 176 -3.97 -10.38 16.14
N ASP A 177 -3.99 -11.21 17.19
CA ASP A 177 -5.19 -11.63 17.92
C ASP A 177 -5.56 -10.66 19.06
N ASN A 178 -4.68 -9.71 19.41
CA ASN A 178 -4.88 -8.68 20.44
C ASN A 178 -5.13 -7.31 19.81
#